data_9a4386b678189ec4e11e793523d32a11
#
_entry.id   9a4386b678189ec4e11e793523d32a11
#
_cell.length_a   1.000
_cell.length_b   1.000
_cell.length_c   1.000
_cell.angle_alpha   90.00
_cell.angle_beta   90.00
_cell.angle_gamma   90.00
#
_symmetry.space_group_name_H-M   'P 1'
#
loop_
_entity.id
_entity.type
_entity.pdbx_description
1 polymer ?
#
loop_
_entity_poly.entity_id
_entity_poly.type
_entity_poly.pdbx_seq_one_letter_code
_entity_poly.pdbx_strand_id
1 'polypeptide(L)'
;MALNIQSPLWAESHEIWTSVTGTTFATGTDDSDSYANVVYENVIEPLQDIIRKEFQIPVIDEHKGNQSIVIDPQEDSLIEYFASGQSRAYEVDIIYTLMKGGGYRSVKTQLTSTAEHLKRLIHNNSHYSPSGVYKYHDGRVESVNYEQDEDNLDVWRANVSFNCTVTEIYT
;
A
#
# COMPACT_ATOMS: atom_id res chain seq x y z
N MET A 1 44.07 28.25 9.70
CA MET A 1 43.13 27.95 8.62
C MET A 1 42.10 26.98 9.16
N ALA A 2 40.92 27.43 9.48
CA ALA A 2 39.88 26.51 9.88
C ALA A 2 39.34 25.88 8.60
N LEU A 3 39.57 24.59 8.43
CA LEU A 3 38.91 23.81 7.40
C LEU A 3 37.40 23.87 7.71
N ASN A 4 36.63 24.46 6.85
CA ASN A 4 35.20 24.37 6.90
C ASN A 4 34.83 22.94 6.47
N ILE A 5 34.93 22.04 7.46
CA ILE A 5 34.82 20.61 7.24
C ILE A 5 33.40 20.20 6.81
N GLN A 6 32.40 21.01 7.13
CA GLN A 6 31.01 20.62 6.91
C GLN A 6 30.54 20.81 5.48
N SER A 7 30.85 21.93 4.88
CA SER A 7 30.34 22.27 3.56
C SER A 7 30.99 21.46 2.43
N PRO A 8 32.33 21.33 2.40
CA PRO A 8 32.98 20.55 1.35
C PRO A 8 32.74 19.05 1.50
N LEU A 9 32.72 18.53 2.73
CA LEU A 9 32.48 17.11 2.96
C LEU A 9 31.06 16.66 2.57
N TRP A 10 30.09 17.53 2.78
CA TRP A 10 28.73 17.26 2.31
C TRP A 10 28.64 17.26 0.79
N ALA A 11 29.19 18.24 0.16
CA ALA A 11 29.23 18.33 -1.30
C ALA A 11 30.01 17.16 -1.91
N GLU A 12 31.19 16.88 -1.37
CA GLU A 12 32.01 15.76 -1.84
C GLU A 12 31.35 14.41 -1.62
N SER A 13 30.70 14.20 -0.48
CA SER A 13 30.00 12.92 -0.25
C SER A 13 28.79 12.78 -1.17
N HIS A 14 28.11 13.85 -1.47
CA HIS A 14 26.99 13.85 -2.41
C HIS A 14 27.44 13.58 -3.85
N GLU A 15 28.51 14.24 -4.27
CA GLU A 15 29.09 14.02 -5.59
C GLU A 15 29.70 12.61 -5.74
N ILE A 16 30.33 12.08 -4.68
CA ILE A 16 30.85 10.72 -4.66
C ILE A 16 29.73 9.70 -4.83
N TRP A 17 28.62 9.88 -4.13
CA TRP A 17 27.45 9.01 -4.28
C TRP A 17 26.92 9.02 -5.70
N THR A 18 26.77 10.20 -6.29
CA THR A 18 26.30 10.37 -7.66
C THR A 18 27.26 9.76 -8.69
N SER A 19 28.58 9.89 -8.46
CA SER A 19 29.58 9.38 -9.39
C SER A 19 29.80 7.86 -9.29
N VAL A 20 29.67 7.31 -8.10
CA VAL A 20 29.88 5.87 -7.86
C VAL A 20 28.69 5.03 -8.28
N THR A 21 27.48 5.52 -8.04
CA THR A 21 26.26 4.74 -8.33
C THR A 21 25.76 4.91 -9.76
N GLY A 22 26.15 5.97 -10.44
CA GLY A 22 25.62 6.30 -11.77
C GLY A 22 24.10 6.52 -11.77
N THR A 23 23.48 6.51 -10.59
CA THR A 23 22.06 6.70 -10.41
C THR A 23 21.75 8.16 -10.10
N THR A 24 20.73 8.68 -10.71
CA THR A 24 20.36 10.07 -10.59
C THR A 24 19.59 10.43 -9.34
N PHE A 25 19.16 9.45 -8.55
CA PHE A 25 18.35 9.71 -7.35
C PHE A 25 19.11 10.48 -6.25
N ALA A 26 20.42 10.55 -6.33
CA ALA A 26 21.24 11.32 -5.39
C ALA A 26 21.72 12.65 -5.97
N THR A 27 21.22 13.11 -7.09
CA THR A 27 21.75 14.32 -7.76
C THR A 27 21.35 15.63 -7.10
N GLY A 28 20.54 15.59 -6.04
CA GLY A 28 20.05 16.81 -5.39
C GLY A 28 19.28 17.73 -6.32
N THR A 29 18.92 17.27 -7.49
CA THR A 29 17.86 17.92 -8.24
C THR A 29 16.59 17.62 -7.47
N ASP A 30 15.89 18.66 -7.09
CA ASP A 30 14.59 18.55 -6.39
C ASP A 30 13.50 18.01 -7.32
N ASP A 31 13.84 17.12 -8.23
CA ASP A 31 12.88 16.32 -8.98
C ASP A 31 12.27 15.30 -8.02
N SER A 32 11.39 15.81 -7.16
CA SER A 32 10.52 15.00 -6.31
C SER A 32 9.70 13.98 -7.11
N ASP A 33 9.57 14.23 -8.41
CA ASP A 33 8.91 13.33 -9.37
C ASP A 33 9.78 12.12 -9.77
N SER A 34 11.06 12.11 -9.39
CA SER A 34 11.97 10.98 -9.72
C SER A 34 11.93 9.83 -8.71
N TYR A 35 11.30 10.02 -7.55
CA TYR A 35 11.14 8.98 -6.56
C TYR A 35 9.82 8.26 -6.77
N ALA A 36 9.87 7.06 -7.35
CA ALA A 36 8.70 6.20 -7.42
C ALA A 36 8.24 5.86 -6.00
N ASN A 37 7.01 6.18 -5.67
CA ASN A 37 6.37 5.69 -4.47
C ASN A 37 5.83 4.29 -4.74
N VAL A 38 6.71 3.30 -4.65
CA VAL A 38 6.46 1.93 -5.10
C VAL A 38 5.26 1.31 -4.40
N VAL A 39 5.10 1.52 -3.10
CA VAL A 39 3.94 0.99 -2.37
C VAL A 39 2.65 1.63 -2.88
N TYR A 40 2.65 2.92 -3.13
CA TYR A 40 1.46 3.60 -3.61
C TYR A 40 1.12 3.19 -5.04
N GLU A 41 2.07 3.29 -5.96
CA GLU A 41 1.85 3.06 -7.38
C GLU A 41 1.62 1.60 -7.75
N ASN A 42 2.25 0.67 -7.02
CA ASN A 42 2.20 -0.75 -7.36
C ASN A 42 1.29 -1.59 -6.45
N VAL A 43 0.87 -1.07 -5.31
CA VAL A 43 0.01 -1.80 -4.36
C VAL A 43 -1.27 -1.04 -4.06
N ILE A 44 -1.18 0.18 -3.51
CA ILE A 44 -2.36 0.93 -3.02
C ILE A 44 -3.27 1.34 -4.18
N GLU A 45 -2.73 2.03 -5.19
CA GLU A 45 -3.52 2.49 -6.33
C GLU A 45 -4.17 1.31 -7.11
N PRO A 46 -3.47 0.21 -7.42
CA PRO A 46 -4.08 -0.99 -7.98
C PRO A 46 -5.20 -1.57 -7.13
N LEU A 47 -5.03 -1.68 -5.81
CA LEU A 47 -6.08 -2.15 -4.91
C LEU A 47 -7.29 -1.21 -4.91
N GLN A 48 -7.05 0.10 -4.86
CA GLN A 48 -8.12 1.10 -4.97
C GLN A 48 -8.90 0.94 -6.28
N ASP A 49 -8.21 0.75 -7.39
CA ASP A 49 -8.82 0.56 -8.71
C ASP A 49 -9.67 -0.69 -8.80
N ILE A 50 -9.16 -1.80 -8.30
CA ILE A 50 -9.88 -3.08 -8.28
C ILE A 50 -11.14 -2.96 -7.41
N ILE A 51 -11.00 -2.38 -6.22
CA ILE A 51 -12.09 -2.24 -5.25
C ILE A 51 -13.15 -1.25 -5.77
N ARG A 52 -12.75 -0.10 -6.33
CA ARG A 52 -13.67 0.90 -6.88
C ARG A 52 -14.48 0.38 -8.07
N LYS A 53 -13.93 -0.54 -8.85
CA LYS A 53 -14.64 -1.16 -9.99
C LYS A 53 -15.71 -2.13 -9.54
N GLU A 54 -15.53 -2.79 -8.41
CA GLU A 54 -16.42 -3.82 -7.90
C GLU A 54 -17.43 -3.28 -6.87
N PHE A 55 -17.00 -2.37 -6.01
CA PHE A 55 -17.81 -1.85 -4.92
C PHE A 55 -18.25 -0.41 -5.18
N GLN A 56 -19.51 -0.12 -4.84
CA GLN A 56 -20.01 1.26 -4.79
C GLN A 56 -19.74 1.92 -3.42
N ILE A 57 -18.68 1.50 -2.75
CA ILE A 57 -18.26 2.00 -1.44
C ILE A 57 -17.11 2.97 -1.67
N PRO A 58 -17.11 4.16 -1.07
CA PRO A 58 -15.99 5.09 -1.18
C PRO A 58 -14.68 4.46 -0.68
N VAL A 59 -13.64 4.49 -1.51
CA VAL A 59 -12.27 4.15 -1.12
C VAL A 59 -11.54 5.46 -0.93
N ILE A 60 -11.18 5.76 0.31
CA ILE A 60 -10.68 7.07 0.77
C ILE A 60 -9.60 6.87 1.84
N ASP A 61 -8.84 7.93 2.11
CA ASP A 61 -7.73 7.87 3.06
C ASP A 61 -8.20 7.90 4.52
N GLU A 62 -9.38 8.47 4.78
CA GLU A 62 -9.98 8.53 6.11
C GLU A 62 -11.46 8.16 6.05
N HIS A 63 -11.93 7.43 7.07
CA HIS A 63 -13.34 7.07 7.15
C HIS A 63 -14.27 8.30 7.15
N LYS A 64 -15.21 8.31 6.21
CA LYS A 64 -16.29 9.32 6.13
C LYS A 64 -17.61 8.67 5.75
N GLY A 65 -18.68 9.14 6.40
CA GLY A 65 -20.03 8.67 6.10
C GLY A 65 -20.36 7.33 6.73
N ASN A 66 -21.32 6.63 6.14
CA ASN A 66 -21.85 5.38 6.71
C ASN A 66 -21.05 4.14 6.33
N GLN A 67 -20.29 4.21 5.24
CA GLN A 67 -19.44 3.13 4.76
C GLN A 67 -18.23 3.73 4.06
N SER A 68 -17.07 3.12 4.29
CA SER A 68 -15.85 3.45 3.57
C SER A 68 -14.88 2.28 3.60
N ILE A 69 -13.96 2.28 2.64
CA ILE A 69 -12.79 1.41 2.63
C ILE A 69 -11.56 2.31 2.68
N VAL A 70 -10.68 2.02 3.62
CA VAL A 70 -9.37 2.65 3.76
C VAL A 70 -8.31 1.60 3.45
N ILE A 71 -7.25 1.97 2.76
CA ILE A 71 -6.11 1.09 2.49
C ILE A 71 -4.90 1.68 3.17
N ASP A 72 -4.36 0.96 4.14
CA ASP A 72 -3.31 1.43 5.03
C ASP A 72 -2.09 0.53 4.95
N PRO A 73 -0.94 1.01 4.44
CA PRO A 73 0.29 0.23 4.38
C PRO A 73 0.84 -0.03 5.78
N GLN A 74 1.20 -1.28 6.08
CA GLN A 74 1.68 -1.71 7.38
C GLN A 74 3.17 -2.01 7.39
N GLU A 75 3.61 -2.89 6.52
CA GLU A 75 5.00 -3.37 6.50
C GLU A 75 5.52 -3.52 5.08
N ASP A 76 6.82 -3.31 4.95
CA ASP A 76 7.62 -3.49 3.75
C ASP A 76 8.88 -4.27 4.11
N SER A 77 9.06 -5.44 3.54
CA SER A 77 10.21 -6.30 3.80
C SER A 77 10.91 -6.79 2.53
N LEU A 78 12.25 -6.77 2.56
CA LEU A 78 13.06 -7.25 1.45
C LEU A 78 13.02 -8.78 1.41
N ILE A 79 12.62 -9.34 0.25
CA ILE A 79 12.67 -10.79 -0.01
C ILE A 79 14.00 -11.16 -0.64
N GLU A 80 14.37 -10.48 -1.72
CA GLU A 80 15.56 -10.80 -2.50
C GLU A 80 16.12 -9.54 -3.14
N TYR A 81 17.45 -9.49 -3.19
CA TYR A 81 18.19 -8.44 -3.90
C TYR A 81 19.01 -9.08 -5.02
N PHE A 82 18.91 -8.54 -6.22
CA PHE A 82 19.64 -9.01 -7.39
C PHE A 82 20.27 -7.83 -8.16
N ALA A 83 21.20 -8.13 -9.06
CA ALA A 83 22.04 -7.10 -9.69
C ALA A 83 21.27 -5.99 -10.43
N SER A 84 20.07 -6.27 -10.91
CA SER A 84 19.23 -5.33 -11.67
C SER A 84 17.95 -4.91 -10.94
N GLY A 85 17.83 -5.19 -9.63
CA GLY A 85 16.63 -4.84 -8.91
C GLY A 85 16.47 -5.51 -7.57
N GLN A 86 15.26 -5.51 -7.07
CA GLN A 86 14.88 -6.16 -5.81
C GLN A 86 13.47 -6.71 -5.86
N SER A 87 13.18 -7.67 -4.99
CA SER A 87 11.84 -8.16 -4.72
C SER A 87 11.49 -7.89 -3.26
N ARG A 88 10.33 -7.29 -3.02
CA ARG A 88 9.86 -6.90 -1.68
C ARG A 88 8.46 -7.42 -1.42
N ALA A 89 8.22 -7.82 -0.18
CA ALA A 89 6.87 -8.11 0.29
C ALA A 89 6.28 -6.86 0.94
N TYR A 90 5.03 -6.58 0.61
CA TYR A 90 4.25 -5.51 1.20
C TYR A 90 3.04 -6.08 1.93
N GLU A 91 2.86 -5.63 3.16
CA GLU A 91 1.67 -5.89 3.97
C GLU A 91 0.82 -4.62 4.05
N VAL A 92 -0.47 -4.77 3.77
CA VAL A 92 -1.43 -3.67 3.70
C VAL A 92 -2.73 -4.09 4.34
N ASP A 93 -3.29 -3.25 5.19
CA ASP A 93 -4.62 -3.44 5.75
C ASP A 93 -5.70 -2.77 4.90
N ILE A 94 -6.68 -3.55 4.49
CA ILE A 94 -7.88 -3.04 3.83
C ILE A 94 -8.98 -2.98 4.88
N ILE A 95 -9.28 -1.79 5.35
CA ILE A 95 -10.19 -1.53 6.48
C ILE A 95 -11.56 -1.14 5.93
N TYR A 96 -12.51 -2.06 5.96
CA TYR A 96 -13.90 -1.75 5.68
C TYR A 96 -14.61 -1.30 6.95
N THR A 97 -15.08 -0.06 6.96
CA THR A 97 -15.83 0.52 8.07
C THR A 97 -17.31 0.65 7.69
N LEU A 98 -18.17 0.19 8.59
CA LEU A 98 -19.62 0.29 8.49
C LEU A 98 -20.17 0.98 9.72
N MET A 99 -20.80 2.17 9.53
CA MET A 99 -21.55 2.86 10.56
C MET A 99 -23.03 2.62 10.32
N LYS A 100 -23.68 1.89 11.22
CA LYS A 100 -25.10 1.58 11.08
C LYS A 100 -25.73 1.35 12.45
N GLY A 101 -26.62 2.26 12.83
CA GLY A 101 -27.56 2.02 13.91
C GLY A 101 -28.56 0.94 13.48
N GLY A 102 -28.60 -0.19 14.16
CA GLY A 102 -29.52 -1.28 13.82
C GLY A 102 -29.18 -2.59 14.55
N GLY A 103 -30.01 -3.61 14.34
CA GLY A 103 -29.80 -4.88 15.01
C GLY A 103 -28.44 -5.53 14.66
N TYR A 104 -27.69 -5.89 15.66
CA TYR A 104 -26.38 -6.53 15.62
C TYR A 104 -26.24 -7.59 14.50
N ARG A 105 -27.24 -8.45 14.35
CA ARG A 105 -27.24 -9.54 13.36
C ARG A 105 -27.17 -9.03 11.93
N SER A 106 -27.91 -7.97 11.61
CA SER A 106 -27.93 -7.37 10.26
C SER A 106 -26.60 -6.73 9.91
N VAL A 107 -26.00 -6.00 10.86
CA VAL A 107 -24.70 -5.33 10.69
C VAL A 107 -23.61 -6.36 10.48
N LYS A 108 -23.56 -7.37 11.32
CA LYS A 108 -22.56 -8.46 11.25
C LYS A 108 -22.67 -9.23 9.93
N THR A 109 -23.88 -9.52 9.46
CA THR A 109 -24.08 -10.20 8.19
C THR A 109 -23.56 -9.34 7.01
N GLN A 110 -23.85 -8.04 7.02
CA GLN A 110 -23.34 -7.14 5.98
C GLN A 110 -21.81 -7.03 6.01
N LEU A 111 -21.23 -6.87 7.20
CA LEU A 111 -19.78 -6.77 7.40
C LEU A 111 -19.06 -8.02 6.88
N THR A 112 -19.51 -9.20 7.31
CA THR A 112 -18.92 -10.48 6.90
C THR A 112 -19.11 -10.73 5.39
N SER A 113 -20.28 -10.42 4.83
CA SER A 113 -20.54 -10.58 3.40
C SER A 113 -19.61 -9.71 2.55
N THR A 114 -19.40 -8.45 2.96
CA THR A 114 -18.49 -7.54 2.25
C THR A 114 -17.05 -8.01 2.36
N ALA A 115 -16.60 -8.46 3.53
CA ALA A 115 -15.27 -9.00 3.71
C ALA A 115 -15.02 -10.28 2.89
N GLU A 116 -16.00 -11.19 2.81
CA GLU A 116 -15.92 -12.37 1.95
C GLU A 116 -15.86 -12.00 0.45
N HIS A 117 -16.59 -10.96 0.05
CA HIS A 117 -16.53 -10.46 -1.31
C HIS A 117 -15.15 -9.85 -1.63
N LEU A 118 -14.59 -9.05 -0.71
CA LEU A 118 -13.22 -8.54 -0.82
C LEU A 118 -12.19 -9.66 -0.96
N LYS A 119 -12.28 -10.70 -0.14
CA LYS A 119 -11.38 -11.87 -0.24
C LYS A 119 -11.43 -12.51 -1.62
N ARG A 120 -12.62 -12.71 -2.17
CA ARG A 120 -12.79 -13.29 -3.51
C ARG A 120 -12.25 -12.38 -4.61
N LEU A 121 -12.50 -11.07 -4.48
CA LEU A 121 -12.00 -10.07 -5.41
C LEU A 121 -10.46 -10.08 -5.46
N ILE A 122 -9.81 -10.08 -4.30
CA ILE A 122 -8.35 -10.15 -4.17
C ILE A 122 -7.82 -11.47 -4.73
N HIS A 123 -8.44 -12.60 -4.39
CA HIS A 123 -8.03 -13.90 -4.92
C HIS A 123 -8.08 -13.95 -6.45
N ASN A 124 -9.10 -13.37 -7.05
CA ASN A 124 -9.25 -13.29 -8.51
C ASN A 124 -8.23 -12.34 -9.18
N ASN A 125 -7.64 -11.44 -8.39
CA ASN A 125 -6.65 -10.46 -8.83
C ASN A 125 -5.29 -10.64 -8.11
N SER A 126 -4.93 -11.88 -7.76
CA SER A 126 -3.68 -12.21 -7.07
C SER A 126 -2.42 -11.77 -7.83
N HIS A 127 -2.54 -11.61 -9.14
CA HIS A 127 -1.54 -11.02 -10.03
C HIS A 127 -2.19 -9.86 -10.76
N TYR A 128 -1.71 -8.66 -10.53
CA TYR A 128 -2.27 -7.48 -11.17
C TYR A 128 -1.28 -6.88 -12.16
N SER A 129 -1.68 -6.88 -13.44
CA SER A 129 -0.84 -6.44 -14.55
C SER A 129 -1.67 -5.67 -15.59
N PRO A 130 -2.08 -4.43 -15.28
CA PRO A 130 -2.84 -3.61 -16.19
C PRO A 130 -1.98 -3.25 -17.40
N SER A 131 -2.53 -3.46 -18.60
CA SER A 131 -1.85 -3.12 -19.87
C SER A 131 -0.47 -3.76 -20.05
N GLY A 132 -0.23 -4.93 -19.43
CA GLY A 132 1.04 -5.64 -19.52
C GLY A 132 2.14 -5.13 -18.58
N VAL A 133 1.85 -4.14 -17.74
CA VAL A 133 2.76 -3.66 -16.70
C VAL A 133 2.46 -4.40 -15.39
N TYR A 134 3.43 -5.17 -14.91
CA TYR A 134 3.29 -5.86 -13.62
C TYR A 134 3.31 -4.86 -12.48
N LYS A 135 2.29 -4.89 -11.64
CA LYS A 135 2.20 -4.08 -10.44
C LYS A 135 2.58 -4.91 -9.22
N TYR A 136 1.80 -5.92 -8.90
CA TYR A 136 2.11 -6.89 -7.84
C TYR A 136 1.78 -8.32 -8.27
N HIS A 137 2.37 -9.28 -7.58
CA HIS A 137 2.07 -10.70 -7.70
C HIS A 137 1.95 -11.35 -6.31
N ASP A 138 1.44 -12.58 -6.28
CA ASP A 138 1.18 -13.34 -5.05
C ASP A 138 0.29 -12.61 -4.04
N GLY A 139 -0.59 -11.75 -4.55
CA GLY A 139 -1.57 -11.04 -3.74
C GLY A 139 -2.54 -12.01 -3.06
N ARG A 140 -2.59 -11.97 -1.72
CA ARG A 140 -3.45 -12.84 -0.93
C ARG A 140 -3.93 -12.16 0.34
N VAL A 141 -5.06 -12.64 0.84
CA VAL A 141 -5.57 -12.26 2.16
C VAL A 141 -5.04 -13.25 3.17
N GLU A 142 -4.32 -12.75 4.17
CA GLU A 142 -3.77 -13.58 5.25
C GLU A 142 -4.79 -13.76 6.38
N SER A 143 -5.45 -12.69 6.78
CA SER A 143 -6.43 -12.73 7.86
C SER A 143 -7.56 -11.73 7.67
N VAL A 144 -8.66 -11.96 8.36
CA VAL A 144 -9.77 -10.99 8.47
C VAL A 144 -10.17 -10.91 9.93
N ASN A 145 -10.04 -9.73 10.51
CA ASN A 145 -10.44 -9.43 11.88
C ASN A 145 -11.69 -8.56 11.88
N TYR A 146 -12.62 -8.87 12.76
CA TYR A 146 -13.87 -8.11 12.91
C TYR A 146 -13.90 -7.48 14.28
N GLU A 147 -14.09 -6.18 14.32
CA GLU A 147 -14.13 -5.40 15.55
C GLU A 147 -15.30 -4.43 15.59
N GLN A 148 -15.73 -4.11 16.78
CA GLN A 148 -16.67 -3.03 17.04
C GLN A 148 -15.89 -1.93 17.77
N ASP A 149 -16.13 -0.69 17.39
CA ASP A 149 -15.48 0.45 18.01
C ASP A 149 -15.93 0.57 19.47
N GLU A 150 -14.99 0.76 20.39
CA GLU A 150 -15.27 0.82 21.84
C GLU A 150 -15.97 2.13 22.23
N ASP A 151 -15.65 3.23 21.53
CA ASP A 151 -16.19 4.56 21.81
C ASP A 151 -17.54 4.78 21.09
N ASN A 152 -17.73 4.13 19.94
CA ASN A 152 -18.95 4.26 19.15
C ASN A 152 -19.45 2.89 18.68
N LEU A 153 -20.37 2.34 19.48
CA LEU A 153 -20.95 1.01 19.25
C LEU A 153 -21.72 0.84 17.92
N ASP A 154 -22.00 1.92 17.21
CA ASP A 154 -22.61 1.88 15.88
C ASP A 154 -21.57 1.70 14.77
N VAL A 155 -20.27 1.79 15.08
CA VAL A 155 -19.16 1.63 14.15
C VAL A 155 -18.59 0.22 14.22
N TRP A 156 -18.56 -0.43 13.08
CA TRP A 156 -18.00 -1.77 12.91
C TRP A 156 -16.92 -1.76 11.84
N ARG A 157 -15.86 -2.52 12.06
CA ARG A 157 -14.75 -2.64 11.11
C ARG A 157 -14.47 -4.10 10.77
N ALA A 158 -14.10 -4.32 9.52
CA ALA A 158 -13.48 -5.55 9.08
C ALA A 158 -12.09 -5.19 8.53
N ASN A 159 -11.05 -5.59 9.24
CA ASN A 159 -9.65 -5.42 8.85
C ASN A 159 -9.23 -6.65 8.07
N VAL A 160 -8.96 -6.46 6.79
CA VAL A 160 -8.51 -7.51 5.86
C VAL A 160 -7.03 -7.30 5.63
N SER A 161 -6.19 -8.15 6.23
CA SER A 161 -4.75 -8.12 6.01
C SER A 161 -4.43 -8.74 4.65
N PHE A 162 -3.84 -7.91 3.79
CA PHE A 162 -3.42 -8.25 2.44
C PHE A 162 -1.89 -8.26 2.36
N ASN A 163 -1.36 -9.29 1.73
CA ASN A 163 0.07 -9.42 1.47
C ASN A 163 0.31 -9.64 -0.03
N CYS A 164 1.34 -9.01 -0.57
CA CYS A 164 1.74 -9.18 -1.95
C CYS A 164 3.25 -8.98 -2.13
N THR A 165 3.74 -9.37 -3.31
CA THR A 165 5.13 -9.17 -3.70
C THR A 165 5.21 -8.22 -4.89
N VAL A 166 6.15 -7.29 -4.83
CA VAL A 166 6.50 -6.39 -5.93
C VAL A 166 7.95 -6.63 -6.33
N THR A 167 8.18 -6.78 -7.62
CA THR A 167 9.54 -6.88 -8.18
C THR A 167 9.88 -5.59 -8.91
N GLU A 168 10.90 -4.90 -8.44
CA GLU A 168 11.41 -3.66 -9.01
C GLU A 168 12.67 -3.97 -9.82
N ILE A 169 12.70 -3.50 -11.06
CA ILE A 169 13.86 -3.62 -11.93
C ILE A 169 14.42 -2.22 -12.17
N TYR A 170 15.67 -2.02 -11.79
CA TYR A 170 16.40 -0.78 -12.03
C TYR A 170 17.00 -0.80 -13.44
N THR A 171 16.57 0.13 -14.28
CA THR A 171 17.05 0.29 -15.66
C THR A 171 18.00 1.46 -15.79
#